data_20a7e6f1638e013170ca9ec4dd21c535
#
_entry.id   20a7e6f1638e013170ca9ec4dd21c535
#
_cell.length_a   1.000
_cell.length_b   1.000
_cell.length_c   1.000
_cell.angle_alpha   90.00
_cell.angle_beta   90.00
_cell.angle_gamma   90.00
#
_symmetry.space_group_name_H-M   'P 1'
#
loop_
_entity.id
_entity.type
_entity.pdbx_description
1 polymer ?
#
loop_
_entity_poly.entity_id
_entity_poly.type
_entity_poly.pdbx_seq_one_letter_code
_entity_poly.pdbx_strand_id
1 'polypeptide(L)'
;MVNQSIIETAERFTKLIPAEWDVKKAYLFGSYAKGNEREESDIDIAVVLGNMPDFFDAQKQLMRLRRKIDLRIEPHPISENEFNASNPYALEIQKTGINLSLIAHTQSASEPTEEYELP
;
A
#
# COMPACT_ATOMS: atom_id res chain seq x y z
N MET A 1 -11.85 -9.95 10.06
CA MET A 1 -11.70 -10.11 8.61
C MET A 1 -11.68 -8.75 7.94
N VAL A 2 -10.81 -8.56 6.99
CA VAL A 2 -10.66 -7.27 6.33
C VAL A 2 -11.72 -7.10 5.24
N ASN A 3 -12.26 -5.89 5.16
CA ASN A 3 -13.26 -5.54 4.17
C ASN A 3 -12.64 -5.53 2.76
N GLN A 4 -13.17 -6.34 1.85
CA GLN A 4 -12.65 -6.44 0.50
C GLN A 4 -12.66 -5.09 -0.23
N SER A 5 -13.68 -4.28 0.00
CA SER A 5 -13.75 -2.99 -0.68
C SER A 5 -12.66 -2.04 -0.22
N ILE A 6 -12.19 -2.18 1.01
CA ILE A 6 -11.08 -1.37 1.51
C ILE A 6 -9.77 -1.83 0.85
N ILE A 7 -9.60 -3.14 0.67
CA ILE A 7 -8.43 -3.65 -0.03
C ILE A 7 -8.40 -3.12 -1.47
N GLU A 8 -9.54 -3.14 -2.15
CA GLU A 8 -9.61 -2.63 -3.52
C GLU A 8 -9.33 -1.13 -3.57
N THR A 9 -9.83 -0.39 -2.60
CA THR A 9 -9.55 1.04 -2.51
C THR A 9 -8.06 1.28 -2.37
N ALA A 10 -7.41 0.52 -1.48
CA ALA A 10 -5.98 0.65 -1.27
C ALA A 10 -5.18 0.29 -2.51
N GLU A 11 -5.60 -0.76 -3.22
CA GLU A 11 -4.93 -1.16 -4.45
C GLU A 11 -5.06 -0.10 -5.53
N ARG A 12 -6.24 0.47 -5.67
CA ARG A 12 -6.47 1.54 -6.66
C ARG A 12 -5.58 2.73 -6.38
N PHE A 13 -5.45 3.09 -5.10
CA PHE A 13 -4.58 4.20 -4.72
C PHE A 13 -3.12 3.89 -5.08
N THR A 14 -2.66 2.68 -4.76
CA THR A 14 -1.28 2.30 -5.01
C THR A 14 -0.94 2.39 -6.50
N LYS A 15 -1.89 2.06 -7.35
CA LYS A 15 -1.66 2.09 -8.80
C LYS A 15 -1.50 3.49 -9.37
N LEU A 16 -1.94 4.52 -8.63
CA LEU A 16 -1.80 5.89 -9.08
C LEU A 16 -0.42 6.48 -8.78
N ILE A 17 0.38 5.81 -7.97
CA ILE A 17 1.69 6.32 -7.59
C ILE A 17 2.61 6.32 -8.81
N PRO A 18 3.37 7.41 -9.04
CA PRO A 18 4.23 7.49 -10.22
C PRO A 18 5.16 6.29 -10.33
N ALA A 19 5.25 5.75 -11.53
CA ALA A 19 6.07 4.55 -11.78
C ALA A 19 7.55 4.80 -11.45
N GLU A 20 8.03 6.01 -11.66
CA GLU A 20 9.42 6.33 -11.40
C GLU A 20 9.78 6.30 -9.92
N TRP A 21 8.79 6.28 -9.03
CA TRP A 21 9.06 6.13 -7.60
C TRP A 21 9.37 4.69 -7.22
N ASP A 22 9.07 3.75 -8.11
CA ASP A 22 9.46 2.35 -7.96
C ASP A 22 8.87 1.73 -6.69
N VAL A 23 7.57 1.52 -6.69
CA VAL A 23 6.88 0.91 -5.55
C VAL A 23 7.32 -0.54 -5.44
N LYS A 24 8.03 -0.87 -4.37
CA LYS A 24 8.50 -2.23 -4.11
C LYS A 24 7.48 -3.05 -3.37
N LYS A 25 6.80 -2.45 -2.40
CA LYS A 25 5.80 -3.11 -1.58
C LYS A 25 4.77 -2.09 -1.12
N ALA A 26 3.59 -2.57 -0.81
CA ALA A 26 2.54 -1.75 -0.24
C ALA A 26 1.76 -2.57 0.77
N TYR A 27 1.40 -1.95 1.89
CA TYR A 27 0.71 -2.63 2.99
C TYR A 27 -0.47 -1.81 3.45
N LEU A 28 -1.59 -2.48 3.68
CA LEU A 28 -2.70 -1.91 4.44
C LEU A 28 -2.42 -2.25 5.91
N PHE A 29 -2.38 -1.26 6.78
CA PHE A 29 -2.10 -1.52 8.19
C PHE A 29 -3.00 -0.66 9.06
N GLY A 30 -2.78 -0.69 10.37
CA GLY A 30 -3.61 0.07 11.29
C GLY A 30 -4.95 -0.59 11.54
N SER A 31 -5.97 0.21 11.82
CA SER A 31 -7.27 -0.28 12.25
C SER A 31 -7.90 -1.27 11.28
N TYR A 32 -7.86 -0.96 10.00
CA TYR A 32 -8.49 -1.84 9.01
C TYR A 32 -7.80 -3.18 8.90
N ALA A 33 -6.49 -3.21 9.04
CA ALA A 33 -5.77 -4.49 8.96
C ALA A 33 -6.03 -5.34 10.20
N LYS A 34 -6.22 -4.70 11.34
CA LYS A 34 -6.44 -5.40 12.61
C LYS A 34 -7.89 -5.79 12.84
N GLY A 35 -8.80 -5.30 12.01
CA GLY A 35 -10.20 -5.65 12.13
C GLY A 35 -10.95 -4.88 13.22
N ASN A 36 -10.37 -3.79 13.72
CA ASN A 36 -11.03 -2.99 14.75
C ASN A 36 -11.34 -1.58 14.28
N GLU A 37 -11.55 -1.43 12.99
CA GLU A 37 -11.87 -0.13 12.40
C GLU A 37 -13.25 0.35 12.81
N ARG A 38 -13.41 1.67 12.74
CA ARG A 38 -14.69 2.33 12.91
C ARG A 38 -15.01 3.07 11.63
N GLU A 39 -16.23 3.60 11.54
CA GLU A 39 -16.68 4.26 10.33
C GLU A 39 -15.73 5.38 9.89
N GLU A 40 -15.13 6.07 10.85
CA GLU A 40 -14.27 7.21 10.57
C GLU A 40 -12.78 6.87 10.59
N SER A 41 -12.44 5.58 10.68
CA SER A 41 -11.05 5.19 10.75
C SER A 41 -10.31 5.56 9.47
N ASP A 42 -9.05 5.97 9.62
CA ASP A 42 -8.17 6.20 8.48
C ASP A 42 -7.81 4.87 7.83
N ILE A 43 -7.58 4.94 6.53
CA ILE A 43 -7.09 3.80 5.77
C ILE A 43 -5.57 3.98 5.63
N ASP A 44 -4.82 3.33 6.51
CA ASP A 44 -3.36 3.49 6.56
C ASP A 44 -2.70 2.62 5.50
N ILE A 45 -1.98 3.23 4.58
CA ILE A 45 -1.30 2.52 3.52
C ILE A 45 0.18 2.89 3.52
N ALA A 46 1.03 1.89 3.78
CA ALA A 46 2.47 2.08 3.70
C ALA A 46 2.92 1.73 2.29
N VAL A 47 3.72 2.60 1.68
CA VAL A 47 4.27 2.34 0.36
C VAL A 47 5.78 2.38 0.47
N VAL A 48 6.42 1.26 0.12
CA VAL A 48 7.87 1.12 0.18
C VAL A 48 8.42 1.44 -1.19
N LEU A 49 9.23 2.49 -1.26
CA LEU A 49 9.69 3.05 -2.52
C LEU A 49 11.17 2.80 -2.74
N GLY A 50 11.51 2.26 -3.90
CA GLY A 50 12.91 2.06 -4.26
C GLY A 50 13.58 3.35 -4.68
N ASN A 51 12.82 4.31 -5.19
CA ASN A 51 13.33 5.60 -5.63
C ASN A 51 12.45 6.68 -5.00
N MET A 52 12.72 6.96 -3.73
CA MET A 52 11.87 7.86 -2.97
C MET A 52 12.30 9.31 -3.15
N PRO A 53 11.36 10.19 -3.52
CA PRO A 53 11.64 11.63 -3.52
C PRO A 53 11.86 12.11 -2.10
N ASP A 54 12.16 13.42 -1.94
CA ASP A 54 12.16 14.01 -0.63
C ASP A 54 10.87 13.64 0.11
N PHE A 55 10.99 13.30 1.40
CA PHE A 55 9.85 12.82 2.16
C PHE A 55 8.65 13.76 2.09
N PHE A 56 8.90 15.07 2.27
CA PHE A 56 7.78 16.02 2.29
C PHE A 56 7.12 16.13 0.92
N ASP A 57 7.90 16.08 -0.15
CA ASP A 57 7.34 16.09 -1.49
C ASP A 57 6.53 14.84 -1.76
N ALA A 58 7.06 13.68 -1.36
CA ALA A 58 6.35 12.43 -1.55
C ALA A 58 5.03 12.44 -0.80
N GLN A 59 5.06 12.87 0.46
CA GLN A 59 3.85 12.92 1.28
C GLN A 59 2.82 13.85 0.66
N LYS A 60 3.24 15.02 0.22
CA LYS A 60 2.33 16.00 -0.38
C LYS A 60 1.66 15.43 -1.63
N GLN A 61 2.43 14.79 -2.49
CA GLN A 61 1.86 14.24 -3.72
C GLN A 61 0.93 13.09 -3.44
N LEU A 62 1.27 12.23 -2.49
CA LEU A 62 0.39 11.12 -2.12
C LEU A 62 -0.92 11.62 -1.53
N MET A 63 -0.85 12.68 -0.72
CA MET A 63 -2.05 13.28 -0.15
C MET A 63 -2.95 13.88 -1.23
N ARG A 64 -2.36 14.33 -2.33
CA ARG A 64 -3.15 14.81 -3.46
C ARG A 64 -3.80 13.65 -4.21
N LEU A 65 -3.07 12.56 -4.39
CA LEU A 65 -3.59 11.41 -5.12
C LEU A 65 -4.80 10.79 -4.44
N ARG A 66 -4.83 10.79 -3.11
CA ARG A 66 -5.95 10.17 -2.40
C ARG A 66 -7.29 10.83 -2.74
N ARG A 67 -7.26 12.09 -3.18
CA ARG A 67 -8.49 12.81 -3.53
C ARG A 67 -9.24 12.13 -4.66
N LYS A 68 -8.55 11.38 -5.49
CA LYS A 68 -9.19 10.69 -6.61
C LYS A 68 -9.79 9.36 -6.18
N ILE A 69 -9.44 8.88 -5.02
CA ILE A 69 -9.85 7.55 -4.56
C ILE A 69 -10.72 7.64 -3.31
N ASP A 70 -10.13 8.07 -2.18
CA ASP A 70 -10.84 8.08 -0.90
C ASP A 70 -10.08 8.97 0.06
N LEU A 71 -10.77 9.95 0.63
CA LEU A 71 -10.13 10.92 1.51
C LEU A 71 -9.71 10.34 2.86
N ARG A 72 -10.18 9.13 3.19
CA ARG A 72 -9.75 8.47 4.43
C ARG A 72 -8.35 7.88 4.32
N ILE A 73 -7.81 7.79 3.11
CA ILE A 73 -6.48 7.22 2.92
C ILE A 73 -5.43 8.08 3.59
N GLU A 74 -4.59 7.45 4.41
CA GLU A 74 -3.44 8.11 5.01
C GLU A 74 -2.19 7.40 4.51
N PRO A 75 -1.49 7.99 3.55
CA PRO A 75 -0.32 7.35 2.97
C PRO A 75 0.92 7.55 3.83
N HIS A 76 1.76 6.52 3.87
CA HIS A 76 3.01 6.51 4.65
C HIS A 76 4.14 6.06 3.73
N PRO A 77 4.83 6.98 3.05
CA PRO A 77 5.94 6.60 2.18
C PRO A 77 7.16 6.23 3.01
N ILE A 78 7.81 5.15 2.63
CA ILE A 78 9.00 4.64 3.33
C ILE A 78 10.03 4.24 2.29
N SER A 79 11.26 4.72 2.46
CA SER A 79 12.34 4.30 1.58
C SER A 79 12.64 2.83 1.78
N GLU A 80 12.92 2.12 0.68
CA GLU A 80 13.27 0.72 0.75
C GLU A 80 14.44 0.50 1.71
N ASN A 81 15.39 1.42 1.74
CA ASN A 81 16.56 1.30 2.61
C ASN A 81 16.19 1.31 4.08
N GLU A 82 15.09 1.94 4.43
CA GLU A 82 14.65 2.02 5.82
C GLU A 82 13.63 0.96 6.18
N PHE A 83 13.18 0.19 5.22
CA PHE A 83 12.16 -0.83 5.48
C PHE A 83 12.84 -2.18 5.70
N ASN A 84 13.44 -2.33 6.89
CA ASN A 84 14.23 -3.51 7.20
C ASN A 84 14.03 -3.93 8.66
N ALA A 85 14.68 -5.05 9.05
CA ALA A 85 14.47 -5.66 10.35
C ALA A 85 14.92 -4.81 11.52
N SER A 86 15.79 -3.82 11.29
CA SER A 86 16.25 -2.96 12.38
C SER A 86 15.32 -1.78 12.64
N ASN A 87 14.26 -1.64 11.83
CA ASN A 87 13.28 -0.58 11.96
C ASN A 87 12.02 -1.15 12.62
N PRO A 88 11.76 -0.81 13.91
CA PRO A 88 10.59 -1.36 14.61
C PRO A 88 9.27 -1.06 13.92
N TYR A 89 9.17 0.12 13.31
CA TYR A 89 7.96 0.51 12.59
C TYR A 89 7.73 -0.41 11.39
N ALA A 90 8.80 -0.70 10.63
CA ALA A 90 8.70 -1.60 9.49
C ALA A 90 8.32 -3.01 9.93
N LEU A 91 8.90 -3.48 11.04
CA LEU A 91 8.55 -4.79 11.57
C LEU A 91 7.09 -4.89 11.94
N GLU A 92 6.57 -3.84 12.57
CA GLU A 92 5.17 -3.83 12.98
C GLU A 92 4.26 -3.91 11.76
N ILE A 93 4.57 -3.15 10.72
CA ILE A 93 3.79 -3.17 9.49
C ILE A 93 3.82 -4.56 8.85
N GLN A 94 4.99 -5.19 8.82
CA GLN A 94 5.11 -6.51 8.23
C GLN A 94 4.34 -7.56 9.01
N LYS A 95 4.33 -7.44 10.34
CA LYS A 95 3.66 -8.42 11.18
C LYS A 95 2.14 -8.29 11.14
N THR A 96 1.64 -7.06 11.19
CA THR A 96 0.20 -6.84 11.37
C THR A 96 -0.49 -6.35 10.13
N GLY A 97 0.26 -5.89 9.12
CA GLY A 97 -0.32 -5.36 7.90
C GLY A 97 -0.65 -6.42 6.89
N ILE A 98 -1.42 -6.01 5.90
CA ILE A 98 -1.79 -6.86 4.78
C ILE A 98 -0.97 -6.45 3.57
N ASN A 99 -0.20 -7.39 3.04
CA ASN A 99 0.68 -7.12 1.90
C ASN A 99 -0.18 -7.03 0.63
N LEU A 100 -0.39 -5.81 0.17
CA LEU A 100 -1.23 -5.56 -1.00
C LEU A 100 -0.57 -6.06 -2.28
N SER A 101 0.75 -6.07 -2.31
CA SER A 101 1.49 -6.54 -3.48
C SER A 101 1.21 -8.01 -3.74
N LEU A 102 1.14 -8.82 -2.68
CA LEU A 102 0.84 -10.24 -2.84
C LEU A 102 -0.58 -10.46 -3.35
N ILE A 103 -1.52 -9.71 -2.82
CA ILE A 103 -2.91 -9.85 -3.22
C ILE A 103 -3.08 -9.45 -4.69
N ALA A 104 -2.50 -8.32 -5.08
CA ALA A 104 -2.57 -7.85 -6.45
C ALA A 104 -1.91 -8.84 -7.41
N HIS A 105 -0.76 -9.38 -7.01
CA HIS A 105 -0.05 -10.35 -7.83
C HIS A 105 -0.89 -11.62 -8.01
N THR A 106 -1.50 -12.08 -6.94
CA THR A 106 -2.34 -13.27 -6.98
C THR A 106 -3.51 -13.07 -7.93
N GLN A 107 -4.14 -11.91 -7.87
CA GLN A 107 -5.25 -11.60 -8.77
C GLN A 107 -4.79 -11.55 -10.21
N SER A 108 -3.63 -10.97 -10.46
CA SER A 108 -3.07 -10.93 -11.80
C SER A 108 -2.77 -12.33 -12.31
N ALA A 109 -2.24 -13.18 -11.45
CA ALA A 109 -1.92 -14.55 -11.82
C ALA A 109 -3.16 -15.34 -12.20
N SER A 110 -4.28 -15.00 -11.63
CA SER A 110 -5.52 -15.72 -11.93
C SER A 110 -6.16 -15.28 -13.25
N GLU A 111 -5.69 -14.17 -13.80
CA GLU A 111 -6.16 -13.72 -15.08
C GLU A 111 -5.49 -14.52 -16.18
N PRO A 112 -6.22 -14.91 -17.17
CA PRO A 112 -5.62 -15.69 -18.25
C PRO A 112 -4.48 -14.94 -18.90
N THR A 113 -3.65 -14.96 -18.58
CA THR A 113 -2.74 -14.59 -19.05
C THR A 113 -2.00 -14.62 -19.44
N GLU A 114 -1.64 -14.60 -19.21
CA GLU A 114 -0.82 -14.54 -19.44
C GLU A 114 -0.12 -14.77 -19.59
N GLU A 115 0.02 -14.83 -19.17
CA GLU A 115 0.82 -14.99 -19.03
C GLU A 115 1.12 -15.57 -19.09
N TYR A 116 0.99 -15.67 -18.76
CA TYR A 116 1.51 -16.03 -18.47
C TYR A 116 1.40 -16.81 -18.59
N GLU A 117 1.20 -16.79 -18.44
CA GLU A 117 1.38 -17.28 -18.27
C GLU A 117 1.40 -17.91 -18.36
N LEU A 118 1.09 -18.01 -18.17
CA LEU A 118 1.33 -18.42 -17.95
C LEU A 118 1.49 -18.93 -18.22
N PRO A 119 1.47 -18.99 -18.44
CA PRO A 119 1.75 -19.48 -18.26
C PRO A 119 1.95 -19.55 -18.32
#